data_5c98a18465616f787fa8998f547ae596
#
_entry.id   5c98a18465616f787fa8998f547ae596
#
_cell.length_a   1.000
_cell.length_b   1.000
_cell.length_c   1.000
_cell.angle_alpha   90.00
_cell.angle_beta   90.00
_cell.angle_gamma   90.00
#
_symmetry.space_group_name_H-M   'P 1'
#
loop_
_entity.id
_entity.type
_entity.pdbx_description
1 polymer ?
#
loop_
_entity_poly.entity_id
_entity_poly.type
_entity_poly.pdbx_seq_one_letter_code
_entity_poly.pdbx_strand_id
1 'polypeptide(L)'
;MEMSEQTLMNELNKLLRAKIRKNNGIQQNQEVVTEDVKAEPQNINVDTVPIGFYQEQELVKLLLMYGDKEVDIDGVDENNEPIIYKVSVASLIVDDLKNDDLLFKDETHKIVFNIYDKALDDGVLPKEQYFVSHENPKISELAANLLSSPYKLDNWEKKEIKVKKEEDVLARLVVTSVLRFKDMVLDEKRNELTRQIMETADIDDQLILMTKKKRLDDLRIKINHELGIVIAK
;
A
#
# COMPACT_ATOMS: atom_id res chain seq x y z
N MET A 1 16.59 36.46 -26.06
CA MET A 1 15.26 36.51 -25.41
C MET A 1 15.12 35.21 -24.68
N GLU A 2 15.40 35.21 -23.38
CA GLU A 2 15.21 34.05 -22.50
C GLU A 2 13.75 34.04 -22.07
N MET A 3 13.04 33.00 -22.45
CA MET A 3 11.68 32.78 -21.94
C MET A 3 11.79 32.35 -20.48
N SER A 4 11.02 32.99 -19.60
CA SER A 4 11.03 32.66 -18.18
C SER A 4 10.45 31.25 -17.96
N GLU A 5 10.98 30.55 -16.96
CA GLU A 5 10.55 29.17 -16.59
C GLU A 5 9.05 29.07 -16.34
N GLN A 6 8.45 30.14 -15.79
CA GLN A 6 7.00 30.23 -15.62
C GLN A 6 6.19 30.25 -16.92
N THR A 7 6.75 30.87 -17.97
CA THR A 7 6.09 30.93 -19.28
C THR A 7 6.10 29.55 -19.94
N LEU A 8 7.19 28.80 -19.78
CA LEU A 8 7.32 27.42 -20.26
C LEU A 8 6.36 26.46 -19.54
N MET A 9 6.22 26.58 -18.22
CA MET A 9 5.28 25.77 -17.42
C MET A 9 3.82 26.07 -17.78
N ASN A 10 3.48 27.32 -18.07
CA ASN A 10 2.13 27.69 -18.48
C ASN A 10 1.78 27.13 -19.87
N GLU A 11 2.71 27.16 -20.81
CA GLU A 11 2.51 26.55 -22.14
C GLU A 11 2.41 25.02 -22.06
N LEU A 12 3.22 24.36 -21.23
CA LEU A 12 3.17 22.91 -20.99
C LEU A 12 1.81 22.49 -20.41
N ASN A 13 1.32 23.22 -19.43
CA ASN A 13 0.00 22.97 -18.83
C ASN A 13 -1.14 23.18 -19.82
N LYS A 14 -1.02 24.15 -20.73
CA LYS A 14 -2.00 24.41 -21.80
C LYS A 14 -2.05 23.26 -22.81
N LEU A 15 -0.88 22.73 -23.20
CA LEU A 15 -0.76 21.59 -24.11
C LEU A 15 -1.28 20.30 -23.47
N LEU A 16 -1.03 20.06 -22.18
CA LEU A 16 -1.56 18.91 -21.43
C LEU A 16 -3.10 18.94 -21.37
N ARG A 17 -3.68 20.10 -21.06
CA ARG A 17 -5.15 20.27 -21.05
C ARG A 17 -5.77 20.08 -22.43
N ALA A 18 -5.11 20.53 -23.50
CA ALA A 18 -5.56 20.34 -24.89
C ALA A 18 -5.50 18.84 -25.29
N LYS A 19 -4.48 18.10 -24.84
CA LYS A 19 -4.33 16.67 -25.11
C LYS A 19 -5.37 15.82 -24.36
N ILE A 20 -5.70 16.18 -23.13
CA ILE A 20 -6.75 15.52 -22.34
C ILE A 20 -8.14 15.75 -22.97
N ARG A 21 -8.43 16.97 -23.46
CA ARG A 21 -9.69 17.27 -24.16
C ARG A 21 -9.83 16.51 -25.49
N LYS A 22 -8.72 16.21 -26.17
CA LYS A 22 -8.72 15.47 -27.43
C LYS A 22 -8.92 13.96 -27.25
N ASN A 23 -8.50 13.42 -26.09
CA ASN A 23 -8.68 11.99 -25.75
C ASN A 23 -10.05 11.65 -25.18
N ASN A 24 -10.77 12.62 -24.61
CA ASN A 24 -12.11 12.45 -24.07
C ASN A 24 -13.14 12.97 -25.08
N GLY A 25 -13.30 12.28 -26.21
CA GLY A 25 -14.31 12.58 -27.22
C GLY A 25 -15.73 12.53 -26.64
N ILE A 26 -16.19 13.64 -26.06
CA ILE A 26 -17.59 13.87 -25.68
C ILE A 26 -18.10 15.04 -26.51
N GLN A 27 -19.09 14.72 -27.32
CA GLN A 27 -19.86 15.68 -28.13
C GLN A 27 -20.54 16.70 -27.23
N GLN A 28 -20.41 17.97 -27.62
CA GLN A 28 -21.20 19.07 -27.10
C GLN A 28 -22.66 18.92 -27.51
N ASN A 29 -23.58 19.11 -26.57
CA ASN A 29 -24.75 19.98 -26.72
C ASN A 29 -25.42 20.15 -25.34
N GLN A 30 -25.30 21.33 -24.78
CA GLN A 30 -26.41 22.09 -24.21
C GLN A 30 -25.87 23.37 -23.54
N GLU A 31 -26.45 24.51 -24.01
CA GLU A 31 -26.32 25.81 -23.38
C GLU A 31 -26.82 25.75 -21.94
N VAL A 32 -26.00 26.18 -20.99
CA VAL A 32 -26.45 26.49 -19.62
C VAL A 32 -26.00 27.91 -19.27
N VAL A 33 -26.98 28.68 -18.97
CA VAL A 33 -26.98 30.05 -18.48
C VAL A 33 -26.01 30.20 -17.30
N THR A 34 -25.12 31.18 -17.39
CA THR A 34 -24.21 31.56 -16.32
C THR A 34 -24.94 32.41 -15.29
N GLU A 35 -25.25 31.86 -14.13
CA GLU A 35 -25.44 32.64 -12.92
C GLU A 35 -24.09 32.70 -12.17
N ASP A 36 -23.64 33.93 -11.93
CA ASP A 36 -22.46 34.26 -11.13
C ASP A 36 -22.64 33.83 -9.67
N VAL A 37 -22.26 32.61 -9.33
CA VAL A 37 -22.04 32.21 -7.95
C VAL A 37 -20.58 32.49 -7.60
N LYS A 38 -20.35 33.56 -6.84
CA LYS A 38 -19.08 33.77 -6.14
C LYS A 38 -18.85 32.60 -5.19
N ALA A 39 -18.13 31.61 -5.66
CA ALA A 39 -17.59 30.57 -4.78
C ALA A 39 -16.43 31.18 -3.99
N GLU A 40 -16.64 31.41 -2.70
CA GLU A 40 -15.55 31.61 -1.74
C GLU A 40 -14.62 30.39 -1.82
N PRO A 41 -13.29 30.56 -1.72
CA PRO A 41 -12.38 29.43 -1.70
C PRO A 41 -12.67 28.63 -0.42
N GLN A 42 -13.42 27.56 -0.56
CA GLN A 42 -13.48 26.55 0.50
C GLN A 42 -12.04 26.06 0.70
N ASN A 43 -11.49 26.34 1.88
CA ASN A 43 -10.31 25.68 2.39
C ASN A 43 -10.63 24.19 2.40
N ILE A 44 -10.28 23.51 1.33
CA ILE A 44 -10.18 22.07 1.33
C ILE A 44 -8.99 21.80 2.26
N ASN A 45 -9.28 21.49 3.51
CA ASN A 45 -8.34 20.80 4.37
C ASN A 45 -8.00 19.51 3.61
N VAL A 46 -6.91 19.54 2.88
CA VAL A 46 -6.26 18.33 2.43
C VAL A 46 -5.76 17.71 3.73
N ASP A 47 -6.58 16.86 4.34
CA ASP A 47 -6.12 15.97 5.40
C ASP A 47 -4.92 15.26 4.79
N THR A 48 -3.74 15.64 5.25
CA THR A 48 -2.49 15.04 4.79
C THR A 48 -2.53 13.61 5.28
N VAL A 49 -2.92 12.71 4.37
CA VAL A 49 -2.97 11.28 4.64
C VAL A 49 -1.60 10.86 5.16
N PRO A 50 -1.51 10.21 6.34
CA PRO A 50 -0.24 9.81 6.90
C PRO A 50 0.57 8.98 5.91
N ILE A 51 1.90 9.19 5.92
CA ILE A 51 2.80 8.36 5.12
C ILE A 51 2.59 6.90 5.53
N GLY A 52 2.37 6.03 4.53
CA GLY A 52 2.14 4.61 4.78
C GLY A 52 0.67 4.19 4.87
N PHE A 53 -0.26 5.12 4.96
CA PHE A 53 -1.68 4.81 5.07
C PHE A 53 -2.20 3.88 3.95
N TYR A 54 -1.80 4.14 2.71
CA TYR A 54 -2.25 3.31 1.58
C TYR A 54 -1.66 1.91 1.58
N GLN A 55 -0.42 1.73 2.05
CA GLN A 55 0.22 0.43 2.19
C GLN A 55 -0.44 -0.38 3.32
N GLU A 56 -0.74 0.25 4.45
CA GLU A 56 -1.53 -0.36 5.52
C GLU A 56 -2.92 -0.76 5.02
N GLN A 57 -3.60 0.15 4.33
CA GLN A 57 -4.94 -0.08 3.78
C GLN A 57 -4.97 -1.24 2.79
N GLU A 58 -3.93 -1.40 1.96
CA GLU A 58 -3.80 -2.54 1.04
C GLU A 58 -3.69 -3.86 1.81
N LEU A 59 -2.89 -3.93 2.87
CA LEU A 59 -2.79 -5.12 3.72
C LEU A 59 -4.11 -5.41 4.45
N VAL A 60 -4.77 -4.38 4.99
CA VAL A 60 -6.10 -4.54 5.61
C VAL A 60 -7.12 -5.05 4.59
N LYS A 61 -7.10 -4.54 3.37
CA LYS A 61 -7.97 -5.02 2.30
C LYS A 61 -7.74 -6.50 2.00
N LEU A 62 -6.48 -6.94 1.92
CA LEU A 62 -6.12 -8.35 1.72
C LEU A 62 -6.60 -9.22 2.88
N LEU A 63 -6.44 -8.77 4.12
CA LEU A 63 -6.97 -9.45 5.29
C LEU A 63 -8.49 -9.61 5.21
N LEU A 64 -9.23 -8.53 4.92
CA LEU A 64 -10.69 -8.55 4.85
C LEU A 64 -11.22 -9.42 3.72
N MET A 65 -10.59 -9.43 2.54
CA MET A 65 -11.06 -10.15 1.35
C MET A 65 -10.62 -11.62 1.32
N TYR A 66 -9.43 -11.90 1.85
CA TYR A 66 -8.76 -13.18 1.64
C TYR A 66 -8.16 -13.77 2.92
N GLY A 67 -8.37 -13.17 4.08
CA GLY A 67 -7.71 -13.57 5.32
C GLY A 67 -7.88 -15.06 5.67
N ASP A 68 -9.03 -15.66 5.37
CA ASP A 68 -9.35 -17.07 5.60
C ASP A 68 -8.93 -18.00 4.43
N LYS A 69 -8.41 -17.44 3.32
CA LYS A 69 -7.94 -18.23 2.16
C LYS A 69 -6.55 -18.81 2.45
N GLU A 70 -6.37 -20.07 2.06
CA GLU A 70 -5.05 -20.71 2.07
C GLU A 70 -4.32 -20.42 0.77
N VAL A 71 -3.02 -20.21 0.87
CA VAL A 71 -2.10 -20.04 -0.26
C VAL A 71 -0.90 -20.97 -0.09
N ASP A 72 -0.33 -21.39 -1.21
CA ASP A 72 0.87 -22.19 -1.25
C ASP A 72 2.10 -21.28 -1.25
N ILE A 73 3.03 -21.51 -0.32
CA ILE A 73 4.29 -20.77 -0.22
C ILE A 73 5.45 -21.75 -0.34
N ASP A 74 6.35 -21.43 -1.27
CA ASP A 74 7.61 -22.17 -1.41
C ASP A 74 8.52 -21.90 -0.21
N GLY A 75 9.06 -22.97 0.37
CA GLY A 75 9.98 -22.89 1.48
C GLY A 75 10.99 -24.04 1.44
N VAL A 76 11.75 -24.20 2.52
CA VAL A 76 12.68 -25.30 2.71
C VAL A 76 12.42 -25.97 4.06
N ASP A 77 12.58 -27.28 4.12
CA ASP A 77 12.50 -28.04 5.36
C ASP A 77 13.82 -27.94 6.18
N GLU A 78 13.88 -28.66 7.30
CA GLU A 78 15.06 -28.72 8.16
C GLU A 78 16.31 -29.29 7.46
N ASN A 79 16.13 -30.00 6.34
CA ASN A 79 17.20 -30.60 5.54
C ASN A 79 17.59 -29.74 4.34
N ASN A 80 17.05 -28.50 4.21
CA ASN A 80 17.15 -27.63 3.04
C ASN A 80 16.53 -28.21 1.75
N GLU A 81 15.58 -29.15 1.86
CA GLU A 81 14.82 -29.62 0.72
C GLU A 81 13.60 -28.69 0.44
N PRO A 82 13.29 -28.43 -0.84
CA PRO A 82 12.16 -27.58 -1.18
C PRO A 82 10.84 -28.21 -0.74
N ILE A 83 10.03 -27.46 -0.01
CA ILE A 83 8.71 -27.86 0.48
C ILE A 83 7.70 -26.75 0.21
N ILE A 84 6.45 -27.15 -0.02
CA ILE A 84 5.34 -26.21 -0.15
C ILE A 84 4.54 -26.21 1.14
N TYR A 85 4.42 -25.05 1.76
CA TYR A 85 3.61 -24.82 2.94
C TYR A 85 2.26 -24.22 2.56
N LYS A 86 1.18 -24.75 3.13
CA LYS A 86 -0.13 -24.12 3.08
C LYS A 86 -0.35 -23.24 4.29
N VAL A 87 -0.57 -21.96 4.04
CA VAL A 87 -0.80 -20.97 5.11
C VAL A 87 -1.97 -20.08 4.74
N SER A 88 -2.71 -19.60 5.75
CA SER A 88 -3.74 -18.60 5.49
C SER A 88 -3.09 -17.25 5.16
N VAL A 89 -3.78 -16.44 4.35
CA VAL A 89 -3.35 -15.08 4.07
C VAL A 89 -3.20 -14.27 5.36
N ALA A 90 -4.09 -14.49 6.33
CA ALA A 90 -4.00 -13.83 7.63
C ALA A 90 -2.70 -14.20 8.36
N SER A 91 -2.35 -15.51 8.44
CA SER A 91 -1.10 -15.95 9.05
C SER A 91 0.11 -15.35 8.33
N LEU A 92 0.12 -15.40 6.99
CA LEU A 92 1.22 -14.86 6.18
C LEU A 92 1.47 -13.36 6.45
N ILE A 93 0.42 -12.56 6.59
CA ILE A 93 0.56 -11.12 6.87
C ILE A 93 0.89 -10.87 8.34
N VAL A 94 0.15 -11.47 9.27
CA VAL A 94 0.25 -11.18 10.70
C VAL A 94 1.57 -11.67 11.26
N ASP A 95 1.95 -12.93 10.98
CA ASP A 95 3.19 -13.52 11.51
C ASP A 95 4.42 -12.80 10.95
N ASP A 96 4.40 -12.43 9.65
CA ASP A 96 5.50 -11.73 9.01
C ASP A 96 5.72 -10.31 9.58
N LEU A 97 4.64 -9.57 9.85
CA LEU A 97 4.73 -8.26 10.47
C LEU A 97 5.14 -8.34 11.95
N LYS A 98 4.62 -9.32 12.70
CA LYS A 98 5.00 -9.55 14.11
C LYS A 98 6.47 -9.93 14.24
N ASN A 99 6.98 -10.80 13.37
CA ASN A 99 8.39 -11.23 13.39
C ASN A 99 9.35 -10.05 13.19
N ASP A 100 8.94 -9.01 12.48
CA ASP A 100 9.74 -7.80 12.25
C ASP A 100 9.38 -6.63 13.19
N ASP A 101 8.55 -6.86 14.22
CA ASP A 101 8.05 -5.83 15.15
C ASP A 101 7.41 -4.64 14.43
N LEU A 102 6.67 -4.91 13.35
CA LEU A 102 6.00 -3.88 12.55
C LEU A 102 4.54 -3.74 12.98
N LEU A 103 4.12 -2.50 13.19
CA LEU A 103 2.76 -2.16 13.59
C LEU A 103 2.17 -1.13 12.62
N PHE A 104 0.87 -1.21 12.41
CA PHE A 104 0.13 -0.18 11.69
C PHE A 104 0.07 1.11 12.51
N LYS A 105 0.05 2.25 11.84
CA LYS A 105 -0.05 3.57 12.47
C LYS A 105 -1.48 4.04 12.61
N ASP A 106 -2.31 3.74 11.60
CA ASP A 106 -3.73 4.05 11.65
C ASP A 106 -4.43 3.18 12.71
N GLU A 107 -5.18 3.81 13.61
CA GLU A 107 -5.83 3.13 14.73
C GLU A 107 -6.91 2.13 14.27
N THR A 108 -7.60 2.40 13.17
CA THR A 108 -8.63 1.50 12.64
C THR A 108 -7.99 0.27 11.98
N HIS A 109 -6.92 0.49 11.20
CA HIS A 109 -6.13 -0.60 10.62
C HIS A 109 -5.51 -1.49 11.70
N LYS A 110 -4.98 -0.90 12.75
CA LYS A 110 -4.42 -1.60 13.90
C LYS A 110 -5.45 -2.46 14.64
N ILE A 111 -6.68 -1.97 14.80
CA ILE A 111 -7.74 -2.77 15.42
C ILE A 111 -8.07 -3.99 14.56
N VAL A 112 -8.19 -3.83 13.23
CA VAL A 112 -8.44 -4.95 12.31
C VAL A 112 -7.30 -5.97 12.38
N PHE A 113 -6.04 -5.52 12.37
CA PHE A 113 -4.88 -6.39 12.53
C PHE A 113 -4.93 -7.19 13.83
N ASN A 114 -5.20 -6.54 14.97
CA ASN A 114 -5.30 -7.19 16.27
C ASN A 114 -6.45 -8.21 16.36
N ILE A 115 -7.54 -8.00 15.61
CA ILE A 115 -8.63 -8.97 15.51
C ILE A 115 -8.15 -10.25 14.84
N TYR A 116 -7.39 -10.12 13.72
CA TYR A 116 -6.81 -11.28 13.03
C TYR A 116 -5.73 -11.96 13.86
N ASP A 117 -4.88 -11.20 14.56
CA ASP A 117 -3.85 -11.75 15.45
C ASP A 117 -4.47 -12.65 16.52
N LYS A 118 -5.49 -12.18 17.23
CA LYS A 118 -6.24 -12.99 18.21
C LYS A 118 -6.94 -14.18 17.57
N ALA A 119 -7.53 -14.00 16.40
CA ALA A 119 -8.24 -15.04 15.69
C ALA A 119 -7.33 -16.18 15.24
N LEU A 120 -6.08 -15.88 14.92
CA LEU A 120 -5.06 -16.90 14.62
C LEU A 120 -4.71 -17.72 15.86
N ASP A 121 -4.58 -17.09 17.02
CA ASP A 121 -4.37 -17.79 18.30
C ASP A 121 -5.57 -18.69 18.67
N ASP A 122 -6.80 -18.21 18.40
CA ASP A 122 -8.05 -18.94 18.66
C ASP A 122 -8.36 -20.02 17.60
N GLY A 123 -7.66 -20.02 16.47
CA GLY A 123 -7.84 -20.95 15.35
C GLY A 123 -9.11 -20.74 14.53
N VAL A 124 -9.81 -19.62 14.68
CA VAL A 124 -11.05 -19.29 13.96
C VAL A 124 -10.95 -17.90 13.33
N LEU A 125 -10.71 -17.86 12.03
CA LEU A 125 -10.56 -16.59 11.31
C LEU A 125 -11.92 -15.93 11.02
N PRO A 126 -12.05 -14.61 11.25
CA PRO A 126 -13.26 -13.85 10.96
C PRO A 126 -13.45 -13.72 9.44
N LYS A 127 -14.73 -13.80 9.01
CA LYS A 127 -15.12 -13.57 7.61
C LYS A 127 -15.46 -12.09 7.38
N GLU A 128 -15.52 -11.70 6.10
CA GLU A 128 -15.90 -10.33 5.67
C GLU A 128 -17.12 -9.78 6.43
N GLN A 129 -18.15 -10.60 6.62
CA GLN A 129 -19.41 -10.23 7.28
C GLN A 129 -19.21 -9.74 8.72
N TYR A 130 -18.24 -10.29 9.44
CA TYR A 130 -17.91 -9.87 10.80
C TYR A 130 -17.51 -8.40 10.86
N PHE A 131 -16.70 -7.96 9.91
CA PHE A 131 -16.21 -6.57 9.85
C PHE A 131 -17.26 -5.59 9.33
N VAL A 132 -18.08 -5.97 8.35
CA VAL A 132 -19.16 -5.14 7.83
C VAL A 132 -20.24 -4.87 8.90
N SER A 133 -20.51 -5.86 9.78
CA SER A 133 -21.48 -5.74 10.87
C SER A 133 -20.84 -5.44 12.23
N HIS A 134 -19.61 -4.97 12.26
CA HIS A 134 -18.87 -4.70 13.49
C HIS A 134 -19.50 -3.55 14.29
N GLU A 135 -19.53 -3.66 15.61
CA GLU A 135 -20.11 -2.66 16.52
C GLU A 135 -19.43 -1.28 16.42
N ASN A 136 -18.13 -1.26 16.14
CA ASN A 136 -17.39 -0.02 15.91
C ASN A 136 -17.68 0.52 14.49
N PRO A 137 -18.35 1.68 14.36
CA PRO A 137 -18.74 2.23 13.07
C PRO A 137 -17.56 2.55 12.15
N LYS A 138 -16.37 2.88 12.68
CA LYS A 138 -15.17 3.10 11.87
C LYS A 138 -14.69 1.84 11.16
N ILE A 139 -14.82 0.69 11.82
CA ILE A 139 -14.43 -0.61 11.25
C ILE A 139 -15.44 -1.03 10.18
N SER A 140 -16.76 -0.90 10.47
CA SER A 140 -17.79 -1.26 9.50
C SER A 140 -17.76 -0.36 8.26
N GLU A 141 -17.49 0.93 8.42
CA GLU A 141 -17.31 1.88 7.32
C GLU A 141 -16.06 1.55 6.49
N LEU A 142 -14.91 1.29 7.14
CA LEU A 142 -13.67 0.87 6.46
C LEU A 142 -13.91 -0.41 5.66
N ALA A 143 -14.53 -1.43 6.28
CA ALA A 143 -14.83 -2.70 5.64
C ALA A 143 -15.78 -2.52 4.45
N ALA A 144 -16.87 -1.75 4.61
CA ALA A 144 -17.80 -1.46 3.53
C ALA A 144 -17.10 -0.75 2.35
N ASN A 145 -16.25 0.24 2.63
CA ASN A 145 -15.51 0.96 1.61
C ASN A 145 -14.51 0.07 0.86
N LEU A 146 -13.76 -0.77 1.56
CA LEU A 146 -12.75 -1.63 0.94
C LEU A 146 -13.36 -2.80 0.16
N LEU A 147 -14.45 -3.37 0.67
CA LEU A 147 -15.14 -4.51 0.04
C LEU A 147 -16.07 -4.09 -1.11
N SER A 148 -16.59 -2.85 -1.10
CA SER A 148 -17.44 -2.33 -2.20
C SER A 148 -16.65 -1.86 -3.42
N SER A 149 -15.32 -1.84 -3.35
CA SER A 149 -14.46 -1.46 -4.48
C SER A 149 -14.70 -2.38 -5.68
N PRO A 150 -14.95 -1.86 -6.90
CA PRO A 150 -15.31 -2.64 -8.08
C PRO A 150 -14.17 -3.53 -8.62
N TYR A 151 -13.00 -3.47 -8.04
CA TYR A 151 -11.86 -4.34 -8.38
C TYR A 151 -11.90 -5.67 -7.60
N LYS A 152 -12.99 -6.44 -7.77
CA LYS A 152 -12.91 -7.88 -7.57
C LYS A 152 -12.14 -8.45 -8.75
N LEU A 153 -11.23 -9.39 -8.51
CA LEU A 153 -10.58 -10.21 -9.54
C LEU A 153 -11.60 -11.13 -10.28
N ASP A 154 -12.85 -10.63 -10.40
CA ASP A 154 -13.97 -11.35 -10.93
C ASP A 154 -13.93 -11.42 -12.46
N ASN A 155 -14.08 -12.64 -13.01
CA ASN A 155 -14.39 -12.97 -14.39
C ASN A 155 -13.26 -13.07 -15.44
N TRP A 156 -12.03 -13.36 -15.05
CA TRP A 156 -11.00 -13.77 -16.03
C TRP A 156 -11.18 -15.22 -16.52
N GLU A 157 -11.90 -16.07 -15.78
CA GLU A 157 -12.19 -17.46 -16.15
C GLU A 157 -12.98 -17.60 -17.46
N LYS A 158 -13.71 -16.59 -17.89
CA LYS A 158 -14.55 -16.64 -19.11
C LYS A 158 -13.80 -16.44 -20.42
N LYS A 159 -12.49 -16.17 -20.39
CA LYS A 159 -11.68 -15.84 -21.59
C LYS A 159 -10.54 -16.83 -21.83
N GLU A 160 -10.71 -18.16 -21.71
CA GLU A 160 -9.77 -19.21 -22.16
C GLU A 160 -8.25 -18.88 -22.15
N ILE A 161 -7.84 -17.85 -21.42
CA ILE A 161 -6.43 -17.51 -21.18
C ILE A 161 -6.01 -18.43 -20.04
N LYS A 162 -4.99 -19.28 -20.23
CA LYS A 162 -4.36 -20.05 -19.17
C LYS A 162 -3.83 -19.11 -18.09
N VAL A 163 -4.71 -18.73 -17.18
CA VAL A 163 -4.36 -17.93 -16.01
C VAL A 163 -3.65 -18.88 -15.06
N LYS A 164 -2.50 -18.47 -14.53
CA LYS A 164 -1.87 -19.10 -13.36
C LYS A 164 -2.97 -19.31 -12.31
N LYS A 165 -2.89 -20.39 -11.54
CA LYS A 165 -3.89 -20.67 -10.50
C LYS A 165 -4.14 -19.40 -9.70
N GLU A 166 -5.39 -19.12 -9.37
CA GLU A 166 -5.78 -17.91 -8.59
C GLU A 166 -5.00 -17.82 -7.28
N GLU A 167 -4.71 -18.98 -6.69
CA GLU A 167 -3.88 -19.14 -5.48
C GLU A 167 -2.45 -18.64 -5.66
N ASP A 168 -1.78 -18.93 -6.80
CA ASP A 168 -0.40 -18.46 -7.08
C ASP A 168 -0.35 -16.93 -7.24
N VAL A 169 -1.40 -16.36 -7.83
CA VAL A 169 -1.51 -14.90 -7.99
C VAL A 169 -1.75 -14.24 -6.64
N LEU A 170 -2.58 -14.83 -5.78
CA LEU A 170 -2.89 -14.31 -4.46
C LEU A 170 -1.67 -14.35 -3.54
N ALA A 171 -0.95 -15.47 -3.49
CA ALA A 171 0.28 -15.59 -2.71
C ALA A 171 1.28 -14.48 -3.08
N ARG A 172 1.53 -14.32 -4.39
CA ARG A 172 2.44 -13.28 -4.88
C ARG A 172 1.95 -11.86 -4.56
N LEU A 173 0.65 -11.60 -4.65
CA LEU A 173 0.06 -10.31 -4.31
C LEU A 173 0.31 -9.99 -2.83
N VAL A 174 0.03 -10.93 -1.93
CA VAL A 174 0.23 -10.77 -0.48
C VAL A 174 1.69 -10.49 -0.17
N VAL A 175 2.61 -11.33 -0.66
CA VAL A 175 4.06 -11.13 -0.44
C VAL A 175 4.53 -9.77 -0.96
N THR A 176 4.09 -9.39 -2.17
CA THR A 176 4.45 -8.08 -2.75
C THR A 176 3.93 -6.92 -1.91
N SER A 177 2.69 -7.00 -1.40
CA SER A 177 2.11 -5.94 -0.57
C SER A 177 2.81 -5.82 0.79
N VAL A 178 3.17 -6.95 1.41
CA VAL A 178 3.98 -6.98 2.64
C VAL A 178 5.36 -6.35 2.41
N LEU A 179 6.05 -6.73 1.33
CA LEU A 179 7.36 -6.16 1.00
C LEU A 179 7.30 -4.64 0.74
N ARG A 180 6.24 -4.15 0.06
CA ARG A 180 6.02 -2.71 -0.13
C ARG A 180 5.80 -1.98 1.18
N PHE A 181 5.04 -2.56 2.09
CA PHE A 181 4.86 -1.99 3.42
C PHE A 181 6.18 -1.93 4.19
N LYS A 182 6.97 -3.00 4.18
CA LYS A 182 8.32 -3.03 4.80
C LYS A 182 9.26 -1.98 4.19
N ASP A 183 9.31 -1.86 2.85
CA ASP A 183 10.14 -0.84 2.19
C ASP A 183 9.74 0.58 2.61
N MET A 184 8.46 0.85 2.72
CA MET A 184 7.95 2.14 3.20
C MET A 184 8.40 2.43 4.64
N VAL A 185 8.26 1.46 5.56
CA VAL A 185 8.70 1.62 6.96
C VAL A 185 10.22 1.85 7.05
N LEU A 186 11.00 1.13 6.24
CA LEU A 186 12.45 1.32 6.17
C LEU A 186 12.82 2.70 5.62
N ASP A 187 12.08 3.21 4.63
CA ASP A 187 12.29 4.54 4.08
C ASP A 187 12.03 5.64 5.12
N GLU A 188 10.97 5.51 5.90
CA GLU A 188 10.70 6.44 7.00
C GLU A 188 11.80 6.43 8.07
N LYS A 189 12.22 5.23 8.52
CA LYS A 189 13.33 5.10 9.48
C LYS A 189 14.63 5.69 8.93
N ARG A 190 14.91 5.49 7.64
CA ARG A 190 16.06 6.06 6.96
C ARG A 190 16.03 7.60 6.93
N ASN A 191 14.86 8.16 6.63
CA ASN A 191 14.67 9.62 6.59
C ASN A 191 14.83 10.23 7.98
N GLU A 192 14.32 9.57 9.02
CA GLU A 192 14.52 9.97 10.42
C GLU A 192 16.00 9.93 10.82
N LEU A 193 16.72 8.84 10.47
CA LEU A 193 18.17 8.77 10.72
C LEU A 193 18.94 9.88 9.97
N THR A 194 18.50 10.23 8.76
CA THR A 194 19.12 11.32 8.00
C THR A 194 18.95 12.64 8.71
N ARG A 195 17.79 12.92 9.29
CA ARG A 195 17.53 14.10 10.10
C ARG A 195 18.41 14.12 11.36
N GLN A 196 18.47 12.99 12.09
CA GLN A 196 19.31 12.87 13.29
C GLN A 196 20.79 13.10 12.99
N ILE A 197 21.31 12.59 11.87
CA ILE A 197 22.68 12.83 11.43
C ILE A 197 22.96 14.33 11.23
N MET A 198 22.00 15.07 10.65
CA MET A 198 22.16 16.51 10.42
C MET A 198 22.10 17.33 11.72
N GLU A 199 21.36 16.87 12.72
CA GLU A 199 21.18 17.54 14.02
C GLU A 199 22.30 17.21 15.03
N THR A 200 23.03 16.10 14.82
CA THR A 200 24.08 15.61 15.72
C THR A 200 25.38 16.34 15.45
N ALA A 201 25.96 16.99 16.47
CA ALA A 201 27.22 17.71 16.35
C ALA A 201 28.46 16.81 16.58
N ASP A 202 28.32 15.73 17.31
CA ASP A 202 29.40 14.80 17.62
C ASP A 202 29.68 13.86 16.44
N ILE A 203 30.95 13.78 16.05
CA ILE A 203 31.40 13.00 14.88
C ILE A 203 31.27 11.49 15.10
N ASP A 204 31.53 11.01 16.32
CA ASP A 204 31.46 9.58 16.63
C ASP A 204 29.98 9.11 16.62
N ASP A 205 29.10 9.91 17.18
CA ASP A 205 27.64 9.66 17.12
C ASP A 205 27.11 9.70 15.68
N GLN A 206 27.56 10.66 14.86
CA GLN A 206 27.22 10.71 13.44
C GLN A 206 27.64 9.42 12.71
N LEU A 207 28.84 8.90 12.99
CA LEU A 207 29.35 7.68 12.36
C LEU A 207 28.49 6.45 12.73
N ILE A 208 28.04 6.38 13.99
CA ILE A 208 27.12 5.34 14.44
C ILE A 208 25.79 5.42 13.67
N LEU A 209 25.21 6.62 13.55
CA LEU A 209 23.95 6.83 12.82
C LEU A 209 24.10 6.52 11.32
N MET A 210 25.21 6.92 10.71
CA MET A 210 25.52 6.57 9.30
C MET A 210 25.63 5.06 9.08
N THR A 211 26.21 4.35 10.03
CA THR A 211 26.31 2.87 9.97
C THR A 211 24.93 2.22 10.07
N LYS A 212 24.06 2.72 10.95
CA LYS A 212 22.66 2.27 11.04
C LYS A 212 21.90 2.55 9.74
N LYS A 213 22.04 3.75 9.19
CA LYS A 213 21.40 4.12 7.91
C LYS A 213 21.85 3.20 6.77
N LYS A 214 23.15 2.93 6.66
CA LYS A 214 23.67 2.00 5.63
C LYS A 214 23.04 0.63 5.72
N ARG A 215 22.84 0.08 6.92
CA ARG A 215 22.16 -1.21 7.11
C ARG A 215 20.71 -1.18 6.60
N LEU A 216 19.98 -0.07 6.81
CA LEU A 216 18.64 0.08 6.26
C LEU A 216 18.66 0.17 4.72
N ASP A 217 19.62 0.89 4.14
CA ASP A 217 19.79 0.97 2.69
C ASP A 217 20.07 -0.42 2.09
N ASP A 218 20.92 -1.23 2.73
CA ASP A 218 21.23 -2.59 2.29
C ASP A 218 19.99 -3.52 2.35
N LEU A 219 19.15 -3.39 3.38
CA LEU A 219 17.89 -4.12 3.49
C LEU A 219 16.89 -3.69 2.39
N ARG A 220 16.75 -2.39 2.15
CA ARG A 220 15.89 -1.87 1.09
C ARG A 220 16.31 -2.34 -0.30
N ILE A 221 17.61 -2.41 -0.58
CA ILE A 221 18.12 -2.96 -1.85
C ILE A 221 17.66 -4.41 -2.04
N LYS A 222 17.70 -5.24 -1.00
CA LYS A 222 17.21 -6.62 -1.08
C LYS A 222 15.72 -6.70 -1.36
N ILE A 223 14.91 -5.94 -0.61
CA ILE A 223 13.45 -5.89 -0.81
C ILE A 223 13.11 -5.42 -2.23
N ASN A 224 13.76 -4.35 -2.71
CA ASN A 224 13.49 -3.83 -4.05
C ASN A 224 13.94 -4.78 -5.16
N HIS A 225 14.98 -5.57 -4.93
CA HIS A 225 15.38 -6.64 -5.83
C HIS A 225 14.29 -7.72 -5.94
N GLU A 226 13.70 -8.14 -4.82
CA GLU A 226 12.59 -9.10 -4.79
C GLU A 226 11.32 -8.53 -5.44
N LEU A 227 11.06 -7.23 -5.26
CA LEU A 227 9.95 -6.54 -5.92
C LEU A 227 10.18 -6.33 -7.43
N GLY A 228 11.37 -6.62 -7.95
CA GLY A 228 11.75 -6.36 -9.34
C GLY A 228 11.90 -4.87 -9.66
N ILE A 229 12.12 -4.03 -8.65
CA ILE A 229 12.34 -2.58 -8.82
C ILE A 229 13.83 -2.33 -8.99
N VAL A 230 14.21 -1.73 -10.12
CA VAL A 230 15.60 -1.30 -10.37
C VAL A 230 15.81 0.06 -9.70
N ILE A 231 16.62 0.09 -8.65
CA ILE A 231 17.06 1.36 -8.05
C ILE A 231 18.25 1.86 -8.89
N ALA A 232 18.06 2.96 -9.62
CA ALA A 232 19.18 3.68 -10.22
C ALA A 232 20.09 4.24 -9.12
N LYS A 233 21.38 3.91 -9.20
CA LYS A 233 22.41 4.43 -8.28
C LYS A 233 22.77 5.87 -8.60
#